data_2de36e8be984f4ba184d00dcf46f0e9b
#
_entry.id   2de36e8be984f4ba184d00dcf46f0e9b
#
_cell.length_a   1.000
_cell.length_b   1.000
_cell.length_c   1.000
_cell.angle_alpha   90.00
_cell.angle_beta   90.00
_cell.angle_gamma   90.00
#
_symmetry.space_group_name_H-M   'P 1'
#
loop_
_entity.id
_entity.type
_entity.pdbx_description
1 polymer ?
#
loop_
_entity_poly.entity_id
_entity_poly.type
_entity_poly.pdbx_seq_one_letter_code
_entity_poly.pdbx_strand_id
1 'polypeptide(L)'
;AHVLAAAQGGQLTATFQNGSSAPVQEVGQDTQADIAVVRAQGVSGLTPIQLGNSDTLQVGQPVVAVGTPLGLAGTVTSGIVSALNRPVETQGEPSPSQQQGQGGLSGLGGLGGLSGLSAAPQQQTPTSVLDAIQTDAAINPGNSGGPLVDMQGRIVGLNSAIASLGSGGGGQSGSIGLGFSIPINQAKRIADELIASGHATQAQLGVSVRDSQPNGAQLVSVAPGLAAAKAGLQAGDVVTKVGSQLVENSDGLVAAINSADPGSNVTLTVTSGAGAPHTVPVTLGSVPAS
;
A
#
# COMPACT_ATOMS: atom_id res chain seq x y z
N ALA A 1 -2.80 -5.70 6.66
CA ALA A 1 -4.05 -5.36 7.38
C ALA A 1 -5.25 -6.07 6.78
N HIS A 2 -5.43 -6.06 5.44
CA HIS A 2 -6.59 -6.66 4.77
C HIS A 2 -6.84 -8.15 5.13
N VAL A 3 -5.78 -8.94 5.38
CA VAL A 3 -5.90 -10.34 5.80
C VAL A 3 -6.64 -10.47 7.14
N LEU A 4 -6.46 -9.52 8.05
CA LEU A 4 -7.18 -9.48 9.33
C LEU A 4 -8.60 -8.96 9.16
N ALA A 5 -8.82 -7.99 8.28
CA ALA A 5 -10.13 -7.44 7.98
C ALA A 5 -11.09 -8.52 7.42
N ALA A 6 -10.59 -9.46 6.63
CA ALA A 6 -11.36 -10.58 6.11
C ALA A 6 -11.88 -11.53 7.19
N ALA A 7 -11.31 -11.51 8.39
CA ALA A 7 -11.72 -12.37 9.52
C ALA A 7 -12.78 -11.73 10.43
N GLN A 8 -13.58 -10.80 9.93
CA GLN A 8 -14.55 -9.98 10.67
C GLN A 8 -15.35 -10.77 11.73
N GLY A 9 -15.09 -10.47 13.01
CA GLY A 9 -15.84 -11.01 14.15
C GLY A 9 -15.53 -12.47 14.53
N GLY A 10 -14.61 -13.14 13.83
CA GLY A 10 -14.14 -14.47 14.13
C GLY A 10 -12.90 -14.47 15.03
N GLN A 11 -12.67 -15.57 15.74
CA GLN A 11 -11.43 -15.78 16.48
C GLN A 11 -10.26 -15.98 15.49
N LEU A 12 -9.29 -15.08 15.54
CA LEU A 12 -8.06 -15.20 14.73
C LEU A 12 -7.21 -16.36 15.26
N THR A 13 -6.76 -17.22 14.36
CA THR A 13 -5.94 -18.39 14.72
C THR A 13 -4.77 -18.50 13.75
N ALA A 14 -3.56 -18.68 14.29
CA ALA A 14 -2.38 -19.03 13.50
C ALA A 14 -2.17 -20.55 13.54
N THR A 15 -2.02 -21.17 12.39
CA THR A 15 -1.64 -22.59 12.27
C THR A 15 -0.19 -22.68 11.85
N PHE A 16 0.59 -23.45 12.59
CA PHE A 16 2.03 -23.63 12.36
C PHE A 16 2.32 -24.86 11.51
N GLN A 17 3.54 -24.95 10.98
CA GLN A 17 3.98 -26.05 10.11
C GLN A 17 3.83 -27.43 10.75
N ASN A 18 3.94 -27.54 12.06
CA ASN A 18 3.76 -28.79 12.81
C ASN A 18 2.29 -29.18 13.01
N GLY A 19 1.35 -28.44 12.43
CA GLY A 19 -0.09 -28.66 12.56
C GLY A 19 -0.71 -28.09 13.85
N SER A 20 0.09 -27.57 14.78
CA SER A 20 -0.45 -26.90 15.97
C SER A 20 -1.10 -25.56 15.61
N SER A 21 -2.10 -25.15 16.38
CA SER A 21 -2.77 -23.86 16.20
C SER A 21 -2.76 -23.08 17.50
N ALA A 22 -2.65 -21.76 17.39
CA ALA A 22 -2.73 -20.86 18.53
C ALA A 22 -3.62 -19.66 18.21
N PRO A 23 -4.40 -19.17 19.18
CA PRO A 23 -5.11 -17.91 19.00
C PRO A 23 -4.11 -16.77 18.83
N VAL A 24 -4.46 -15.80 17.98
CA VAL A 24 -3.67 -14.59 17.78
C VAL A 24 -4.45 -13.36 18.23
N GLN A 25 -3.73 -12.42 18.79
CA GLN A 25 -4.25 -11.11 19.20
C GLN A 25 -3.63 -10.04 18.29
N GLU A 26 -4.45 -9.15 17.79
CA GLU A 26 -3.98 -7.95 17.10
C GLU A 26 -3.27 -7.03 18.09
N VAL A 27 -2.09 -6.55 17.71
CA VAL A 27 -1.31 -5.56 18.45
C VAL A 27 -1.60 -4.16 17.90
N GLY A 28 -1.76 -4.04 16.58
CA GLY A 28 -2.11 -2.82 15.88
C GLY A 28 -2.05 -3.03 14.37
N GLN A 29 -2.62 -2.08 13.64
CA GLN A 29 -2.61 -2.09 12.18
C GLN A 29 -2.48 -0.69 11.60
N ASP A 30 -1.94 -0.62 10.39
CA ASP A 30 -1.92 0.52 9.49
C ASP A 30 -2.62 0.08 8.20
N THR A 31 -3.85 0.57 8.00
CA THR A 31 -4.67 0.19 6.85
C THR A 31 -4.20 0.85 5.56
N GLN A 32 -3.53 2.00 5.64
CA GLN A 32 -2.99 2.69 4.47
C GLN A 32 -1.74 2.00 3.92
N ALA A 33 -0.87 1.52 4.82
CA ALA A 33 0.31 0.75 4.43
C ALA A 33 0.04 -0.76 4.28
N ASP A 34 -1.19 -1.21 4.56
CA ASP A 34 -1.61 -2.62 4.56
C ASP A 34 -0.76 -3.51 5.49
N ILE A 35 -0.28 -2.96 6.59
CA ILE A 35 0.52 -3.69 7.58
C ILE A 35 -0.30 -3.89 8.86
N ALA A 36 -0.24 -5.09 9.42
CA ALA A 36 -0.78 -5.40 10.74
C ALA A 36 0.20 -6.27 11.53
N VAL A 37 0.22 -6.07 12.83
CA VAL A 37 1.01 -6.87 13.76
C VAL A 37 0.07 -7.68 14.64
N VAL A 38 0.34 -8.99 14.70
CA VAL A 38 -0.40 -9.91 15.56
C VAL A 38 0.56 -10.66 16.47
N ARG A 39 0.06 -11.06 17.64
CA ARG A 39 0.80 -11.87 18.61
C ARG A 39 0.12 -13.22 18.82
N ALA A 40 0.83 -14.30 18.51
CA ALA A 40 0.38 -15.65 18.86
C ALA A 40 0.45 -15.88 20.37
N GLN A 41 -0.59 -16.45 20.95
CA GLN A 41 -0.71 -16.67 22.38
C GLN A 41 -0.27 -18.08 22.76
N GLY A 42 0.45 -18.21 23.90
CA GLY A 42 0.84 -19.51 24.43
C GLY A 42 1.85 -20.29 23.57
N VAL A 43 2.55 -19.61 22.67
CA VAL A 43 3.54 -20.23 21.77
C VAL A 43 4.95 -19.81 22.19
N SER A 44 5.88 -20.76 22.18
CA SER A 44 7.29 -20.53 22.47
C SER A 44 8.17 -21.34 21.50
N GLY A 45 9.45 -20.96 21.40
CA GLY A 45 10.42 -21.71 20.61
C GLY A 45 10.26 -21.54 19.09
N LEU A 46 9.56 -20.51 18.61
CA LEU A 46 9.49 -20.19 17.19
C LEU A 46 10.85 -19.69 16.68
N THR A 47 11.25 -20.15 15.50
CA THR A 47 12.46 -19.65 14.83
C THR A 47 12.08 -18.43 13.98
N PRO A 48 12.54 -17.22 14.33
CA PRO A 48 12.26 -16.05 13.52
C PRO A 48 13.03 -16.12 12.19
N ILE A 49 12.37 -15.73 11.12
CA ILE A 49 13.02 -15.54 9.83
C ILE A 49 13.87 -14.27 9.86
N GLN A 50 14.98 -14.27 9.13
CA GLN A 50 15.84 -13.09 9.03
C GLN A 50 15.24 -12.03 8.10
N LEU A 51 15.34 -10.76 8.50
CA LEU A 51 14.99 -9.64 7.65
C LEU A 51 16.19 -9.27 6.77
N GLY A 52 15.93 -9.08 5.48
CA GLY A 52 16.88 -8.53 4.52
C GLY A 52 16.85 -7.00 4.51
N ASN A 53 17.26 -6.43 3.38
CA ASN A 53 17.22 -4.99 3.15
C ASN A 53 16.62 -4.71 1.75
N SER A 54 15.41 -4.16 1.72
CA SER A 54 14.71 -3.85 0.48
C SER A 54 15.38 -2.74 -0.34
N ASP A 55 16.14 -1.83 0.29
CA ASP A 55 16.78 -0.71 -0.40
C ASP A 55 17.97 -1.15 -1.27
N THR A 56 18.47 -2.37 -1.06
CA THR A 56 19.58 -2.95 -1.84
C THR A 56 19.11 -3.83 -3.00
N LEU A 57 17.79 -3.99 -3.16
CA LEU A 57 17.22 -4.77 -4.26
C LEU A 57 17.54 -4.16 -5.62
N GLN A 58 17.69 -5.02 -6.60
CA GLN A 58 17.92 -4.62 -8.00
C GLN A 58 16.95 -5.34 -8.93
N VAL A 59 16.52 -4.66 -9.97
CA VAL A 59 15.72 -5.26 -11.04
C VAL A 59 16.51 -6.42 -11.67
N GLY A 60 15.85 -7.56 -11.88
CA GLY A 60 16.45 -8.81 -12.32
C GLY A 60 16.96 -9.72 -11.19
N GLN A 61 16.98 -9.25 -9.94
CA GLN A 61 17.39 -10.06 -8.79
C GLN A 61 16.38 -11.20 -8.55
N PRO A 62 16.84 -12.47 -8.42
CA PRO A 62 15.96 -13.60 -8.11
C PRO A 62 15.31 -13.46 -6.73
N VAL A 63 14.02 -13.79 -6.66
CA VAL A 63 13.22 -13.79 -5.43
C VAL A 63 12.26 -14.98 -5.39
N VAL A 64 11.83 -15.34 -4.20
CA VAL A 64 10.90 -16.43 -3.96
C VAL A 64 9.75 -15.91 -3.09
N ALA A 65 8.53 -16.12 -3.56
CA ALA A 65 7.33 -15.82 -2.77
C ALA A 65 6.83 -17.09 -2.09
N VAL A 66 6.49 -16.98 -0.82
CA VAL A 66 5.94 -18.07 0.00
C VAL A 66 4.55 -17.69 0.47
N GLY A 67 3.63 -18.64 0.46
CA GLY A 67 2.26 -18.40 0.90
C GLY A 67 1.44 -19.67 1.04
N THR A 68 0.13 -19.49 1.27
CA THR A 68 -0.83 -20.58 1.46
C THR A 68 -2.08 -20.39 0.62
N PRO A 69 -1.96 -20.26 -0.71
CA PRO A 69 -3.12 -20.05 -1.58
C PRO A 69 -4.09 -21.23 -1.47
N LEU A 70 -5.38 -20.93 -1.42
CA LEU A 70 -6.47 -21.93 -1.36
C LEU A 70 -6.34 -22.92 -0.18
N GLY A 71 -5.65 -22.52 0.91
CA GLY A 71 -5.44 -23.41 2.06
C GLY A 71 -4.35 -24.47 1.86
N LEU A 72 -3.64 -24.44 0.73
CA LEU A 72 -2.52 -25.34 0.46
C LEU A 72 -1.26 -24.78 1.14
N ALA A 73 -0.90 -25.34 2.29
CA ALA A 73 0.26 -24.92 3.05
C ALA A 73 1.56 -25.11 2.26
N GLY A 74 2.45 -24.13 2.35
CA GLY A 74 3.80 -24.24 1.80
C GLY A 74 3.90 -24.05 0.29
N THR A 75 2.98 -23.32 -0.34
CA THR A 75 3.13 -22.94 -1.75
C THR A 75 4.30 -21.97 -1.91
N VAL A 76 5.18 -22.29 -2.83
CA VAL A 76 6.38 -21.52 -3.17
C VAL A 76 6.37 -21.21 -4.66
N THR A 77 6.54 -19.95 -5.01
CA THR A 77 6.70 -19.50 -6.39
C THR A 77 7.99 -18.72 -6.52
N SER A 78 8.68 -18.84 -7.65
CA SER A 78 9.93 -18.14 -7.91
C SER A 78 9.78 -17.17 -9.07
N GLY A 79 10.55 -16.10 -9.03
CA GLY A 79 10.60 -15.08 -10.05
C GLY A 79 11.79 -14.14 -9.82
N ILE A 80 11.69 -12.96 -10.40
CA ILE A 80 12.66 -11.88 -10.23
C ILE A 80 11.98 -10.60 -9.75
N VAL A 81 12.74 -9.66 -9.26
CA VAL A 81 12.32 -8.28 -9.11
C VAL A 81 12.14 -7.68 -10.51
N SER A 82 10.89 -7.40 -10.90
CA SER A 82 10.56 -6.85 -12.22
C SER A 82 10.65 -5.34 -12.27
N ALA A 83 10.29 -4.67 -11.15
CA ALA A 83 10.44 -3.23 -10.97
C ALA A 83 10.49 -2.90 -9.47
N LEU A 84 11.01 -1.72 -9.17
CA LEU A 84 11.02 -1.12 -7.84
C LEU A 84 10.22 0.19 -7.88
N ASN A 85 9.78 0.63 -6.70
CA ASN A 85 9.08 1.90 -6.53
C ASN A 85 7.83 2.01 -7.43
N ARG A 86 7.03 0.93 -7.49
CA ARG A 86 5.79 0.92 -8.25
C ARG A 86 4.64 1.48 -7.42
N PRO A 87 4.01 2.59 -7.83
CA PRO A 87 2.79 3.05 -7.20
C PRO A 87 1.68 2.04 -7.49
N VAL A 88 1.07 1.51 -6.44
CA VAL A 88 0.00 0.53 -6.54
C VAL A 88 -1.16 0.98 -5.66
N GLU A 89 -2.33 1.09 -6.27
CA GLU A 89 -3.55 1.38 -5.54
C GLU A 89 -4.04 0.12 -4.82
N THR A 90 -4.31 0.26 -3.52
CA THR A 90 -5.02 -0.75 -2.76
C THR A 90 -6.46 -0.28 -2.57
N GLN A 91 -7.43 -1.05 -3.03
CA GLN A 91 -8.82 -0.77 -2.75
C GLN A 91 -9.12 -1.18 -1.31
N GLY A 92 -9.44 -0.21 -0.46
CA GLY A 92 -10.04 -0.49 0.84
C GLY A 92 -11.34 -1.26 0.63
N GLU A 93 -11.55 -2.35 1.39
CA GLU A 93 -12.82 -3.05 1.32
C GLU A 93 -13.98 -2.09 1.63
N PRO A 94 -15.09 -2.14 0.85
CA PRO A 94 -16.26 -1.33 1.14
C PRO A 94 -16.80 -1.70 2.52
N SER A 95 -16.92 -0.70 3.39
CA SER A 95 -17.49 -0.90 4.72
C SER A 95 -18.88 -1.56 4.62
N PRO A 96 -19.22 -2.54 5.46
CA PRO A 96 -20.50 -3.28 5.41
C PRO A 96 -21.75 -2.41 5.52
N SER A 97 -21.63 -1.17 5.97
CA SER A 97 -22.71 -0.20 6.07
C SER A 97 -23.23 0.30 4.71
N GLN A 98 -22.52 0.08 3.60
CA GLN A 98 -22.97 0.52 2.27
C GLN A 98 -23.81 -0.51 1.51
N GLN A 99 -23.82 -1.77 1.93
CA GLN A 99 -24.58 -2.84 1.26
C GLN A 99 -26.07 -2.89 1.64
N GLN A 100 -26.51 -2.17 2.65
CA GLN A 100 -27.88 -2.18 3.14
C GLN A 100 -28.83 -1.17 2.47
N GLY A 101 -28.33 -0.31 1.57
CA GLY A 101 -29.10 0.74 0.89
C GLY A 101 -29.70 0.38 -0.48
N GLN A 102 -29.35 -0.73 -1.11
CA GLN A 102 -29.71 -1.01 -2.50
C GLN A 102 -30.78 -2.09 -2.69
N GLY A 103 -31.35 -2.61 -1.61
CA GLY A 103 -32.35 -3.68 -1.61
C GLY A 103 -33.83 -3.26 -1.45
N GLY A 104 -34.19 -2.00 -1.56
CA GLY A 104 -35.49 -1.55 -1.08
C GLY A 104 -36.41 -0.75 -2.01
N LEU A 105 -36.24 -0.72 -3.33
CA LEU A 105 -37.21 -0.01 -4.20
C LEU A 105 -37.37 -0.54 -5.63
N SER A 106 -37.17 -1.84 -5.84
CA SER A 106 -37.46 -2.48 -7.14
C SER A 106 -38.96 -2.87 -7.33
N GLY A 107 -39.84 -2.37 -6.50
CA GLY A 107 -41.26 -2.81 -6.46
C GLY A 107 -42.31 -1.76 -6.87
N LEU A 108 -41.99 -0.57 -7.32
CA LEU A 108 -42.97 0.41 -7.79
C LEU A 108 -42.64 0.90 -9.20
N GLY A 109 -42.84 0.04 -10.20
CA GLY A 109 -42.91 0.41 -11.59
C GLY A 109 -44.15 1.24 -11.88
N GLY A 110 -43.98 2.49 -12.26
CA GLY A 110 -45.05 3.27 -12.87
C GLY A 110 -45.25 4.68 -12.36
N LEU A 111 -44.27 5.58 -12.54
CA LEU A 111 -44.52 7.02 -12.72
C LEU A 111 -43.24 7.63 -13.33
N GLY A 112 -43.28 7.76 -14.66
CA GLY A 112 -42.22 8.44 -15.42
C GLY A 112 -42.16 9.93 -15.04
N GLY A 113 -40.94 10.43 -14.88
CA GLY A 113 -40.69 11.86 -14.95
C GLY A 113 -40.06 12.53 -13.76
N LEU A 114 -38.99 11.97 -13.14
CA LEU A 114 -38.09 12.76 -12.26
C LEU A 114 -36.68 12.16 -12.26
N SER A 115 -36.10 11.93 -13.44
CA SER A 115 -34.72 11.43 -13.60
C SER A 115 -33.67 12.57 -13.54
N GLY A 116 -33.82 13.51 -12.63
CA GLY A 116 -33.01 14.74 -12.67
C GLY A 116 -32.31 15.18 -11.39
N LEU A 117 -32.42 14.44 -10.26
CA LEU A 117 -31.85 14.96 -9.01
C LEU A 117 -31.45 13.81 -8.07
N SER A 118 -30.40 13.10 -8.38
CA SER A 118 -29.68 12.27 -7.39
C SER A 118 -28.28 11.91 -7.93
N ALA A 119 -27.47 12.91 -8.23
CA ALA A 119 -26.04 12.74 -8.13
C ALA A 119 -25.68 12.81 -6.63
N ALA A 120 -25.92 11.72 -5.90
CA ALA A 120 -25.27 11.52 -4.62
C ALA A 120 -23.76 11.58 -4.89
N PRO A 121 -22.98 12.36 -4.14
CA PRO A 121 -21.53 12.30 -4.27
C PRO A 121 -21.12 10.86 -4.05
N GLN A 122 -20.51 10.24 -5.04
CA GLN A 122 -19.85 8.95 -4.89
C GLN A 122 -18.79 9.18 -3.83
N GLN A 123 -19.02 8.68 -2.62
CA GLN A 123 -17.98 8.59 -1.61
C GLN A 123 -16.93 7.66 -2.16
N GLN A 124 -15.86 8.26 -2.67
CA GLN A 124 -14.66 7.53 -3.05
C GLN A 124 -14.18 6.81 -1.79
N THR A 125 -14.17 5.49 -1.83
CA THR A 125 -13.46 4.70 -0.84
C THR A 125 -12.02 5.21 -0.82
N PRO A 126 -11.44 5.49 0.35
CA PRO A 126 -10.07 5.98 0.40
C PRO A 126 -9.16 4.93 -0.23
N THR A 127 -8.66 5.25 -1.41
CA THR A 127 -7.68 4.44 -2.11
C THR A 127 -6.33 4.77 -1.52
N SER A 128 -5.66 3.81 -0.92
CA SER A 128 -4.28 3.98 -0.48
C SER A 128 -3.34 3.66 -1.62
N VAL A 129 -2.30 4.46 -1.79
CA VAL A 129 -1.25 4.22 -2.79
C VAL A 129 0.01 3.77 -2.06
N LEU A 130 0.44 2.54 -2.35
CA LEU A 130 1.65 1.94 -1.80
C LEU A 130 2.80 2.04 -2.80
N ASP A 131 4.01 2.20 -2.30
CA ASP A 131 5.24 2.00 -3.07
C ASP A 131 5.63 0.53 -2.98
N ALA A 132 5.58 -0.19 -4.10
CA ALA A 132 5.70 -1.64 -4.09
C ALA A 132 6.90 -2.15 -4.90
N ILE A 133 7.43 -3.29 -4.46
CA ILE A 133 8.31 -4.15 -5.25
C ILE A 133 7.41 -4.95 -6.21
N GLN A 134 7.64 -4.84 -7.50
CA GLN A 134 6.98 -5.68 -8.50
C GLN A 134 7.82 -6.93 -8.78
N THR A 135 7.18 -8.09 -8.86
CA THR A 135 7.80 -9.38 -9.20
C THR A 135 6.94 -10.15 -10.19
N ASP A 136 7.55 -10.99 -10.99
CA ASP A 136 6.86 -11.97 -11.84
C ASP A 136 6.63 -13.32 -11.12
N ALA A 137 7.14 -13.50 -9.90
CA ALA A 137 6.72 -14.60 -9.03
C ALA A 137 5.19 -14.56 -8.86
N ALA A 138 4.52 -15.69 -9.05
CA ALA A 138 3.06 -15.75 -9.02
C ALA A 138 2.54 -15.44 -7.60
N ILE A 139 1.91 -14.28 -7.44
CA ILE A 139 1.21 -13.86 -6.23
C ILE A 139 -0.29 -14.00 -6.48
N ASN A 140 -0.94 -14.83 -5.69
CA ASN A 140 -2.39 -15.12 -5.76
C ASN A 140 -3.02 -14.92 -4.38
N PRO A 141 -4.37 -14.81 -4.30
CA PRO A 141 -5.05 -14.82 -3.01
C PRO A 141 -4.61 -15.99 -2.14
N GLY A 142 -4.21 -15.70 -0.88
CA GLY A 142 -3.59 -16.63 0.06
C GLY A 142 -2.07 -16.48 0.17
N ASN A 143 -1.38 -15.82 -0.77
CA ASN A 143 0.02 -15.43 -0.60
C ASN A 143 0.15 -14.09 0.15
N SER A 144 -0.92 -13.30 0.27
CA SER A 144 -0.93 -12.02 1.01
C SER A 144 -0.49 -12.20 2.45
N GLY A 145 0.40 -11.34 2.90
CA GLY A 145 1.02 -11.40 4.24
C GLY A 145 2.17 -12.40 4.34
N GLY A 146 2.35 -13.29 3.35
CA GLY A 146 3.51 -14.15 3.25
C GLY A 146 4.76 -13.39 2.78
N PRO A 147 5.96 -13.94 3.00
CA PRO A 147 7.21 -13.27 2.66
C PRO A 147 7.55 -13.39 1.17
N LEU A 148 8.15 -12.32 0.63
CA LEU A 148 9.03 -12.35 -0.52
C LEU A 148 10.46 -12.45 0.02
N VAL A 149 11.20 -13.48 -0.36
CA VAL A 149 12.56 -13.72 0.16
C VAL A 149 13.61 -13.66 -0.95
N ASP A 150 14.83 -13.28 -0.58
CA ASP A 150 15.99 -13.37 -1.43
C ASP A 150 16.57 -14.81 -1.46
N MET A 151 17.60 -15.04 -2.28
CA MET A 151 18.24 -16.34 -2.40
C MET A 151 19.02 -16.78 -1.14
N GLN A 152 19.16 -15.91 -0.14
CA GLN A 152 19.69 -16.23 1.18
C GLN A 152 18.60 -16.57 2.20
N GLY A 153 17.31 -16.57 1.79
CA GLY A 153 16.18 -16.86 2.65
C GLY A 153 15.80 -15.70 3.58
N ARG A 154 16.25 -14.48 3.29
CA ARG A 154 15.91 -13.27 4.07
C ARG A 154 14.68 -12.60 3.47
N ILE A 155 13.76 -12.11 4.30
CA ILE A 155 12.59 -11.37 3.83
C ILE A 155 13.04 -10.03 3.24
N VAL A 156 12.66 -9.76 2.00
CA VAL A 156 12.87 -8.48 1.31
C VAL A 156 11.56 -7.74 1.04
N GLY A 157 10.41 -8.41 1.18
CA GLY A 157 9.08 -7.80 1.07
C GLY A 157 7.99 -8.68 1.68
N LEU A 158 6.81 -8.09 1.89
CA LEU A 158 5.57 -8.79 2.26
C LEU A 158 4.63 -8.79 1.06
N ASN A 159 4.20 -9.97 0.63
CA ASN A 159 3.33 -10.12 -0.54
C ASN A 159 1.95 -9.51 -0.28
N SER A 160 1.41 -8.79 -1.26
CA SER A 160 0.05 -8.27 -1.25
C SER A 160 -0.65 -8.62 -2.55
N ALA A 161 -1.72 -9.40 -2.48
CA ALA A 161 -2.50 -9.82 -3.65
C ALA A 161 -3.67 -8.86 -3.99
N ILE A 162 -3.86 -7.79 -3.21
CA ILE A 162 -4.93 -6.80 -3.45
C ILE A 162 -4.56 -5.86 -4.60
N ALA A 163 -3.28 -5.73 -4.88
CA ALA A 163 -2.78 -4.91 -5.94
C ALA A 163 -3.10 -5.55 -7.30
N SER A 164 -4.30 -5.35 -7.78
CA SER A 164 -4.64 -5.60 -9.18
C SER A 164 -4.77 -4.27 -9.89
N LEU A 165 -4.08 -4.13 -10.99
CA LEU A 165 -4.29 -3.03 -11.94
C LEU A 165 -5.76 -3.04 -12.32
N GLY A 166 -6.48 -1.96 -11.98
CA GLY A 166 -7.91 -1.81 -12.08
C GLY A 166 -8.51 -2.46 -13.33
N SER A 167 -9.23 -3.53 -13.15
CA SER A 167 -10.08 -4.12 -14.15
C SER A 167 -11.49 -4.23 -13.58
N GLY A 168 -12.38 -3.39 -14.06
CA GLY A 168 -13.80 -3.59 -13.90
C GLY A 168 -14.20 -4.95 -14.48
N GLY A 169 -14.50 -5.90 -13.62
CA GLY A 169 -15.02 -7.20 -14.04
C GLY A 169 -14.78 -8.25 -12.96
N GLY A 170 -15.82 -8.59 -12.21
CA GLY A 170 -15.79 -9.60 -11.14
C GLY A 170 -15.42 -11.00 -11.66
N GLY A 171 -14.13 -11.30 -11.66
CA GLY A 171 -13.59 -12.63 -11.88
C GLY A 171 -12.32 -12.77 -11.06
N GLN A 172 -12.17 -13.89 -10.33
CA GLN A 172 -10.92 -14.27 -9.70
C GLN A 172 -9.84 -14.42 -10.77
N SER A 173 -9.11 -13.36 -11.04
CA SER A 173 -7.96 -13.41 -11.95
C SER A 173 -6.78 -14.00 -11.18
N GLY A 174 -6.29 -15.16 -11.59
CA GLY A 174 -4.98 -15.65 -11.18
C GLY A 174 -3.89 -14.66 -11.59
N SER A 175 -2.69 -14.80 -11.01
CA SER A 175 -1.54 -13.97 -11.35
C SER A 175 -1.27 -13.99 -12.86
N ILE A 176 -1.25 -12.82 -13.49
CA ILE A 176 -0.91 -12.61 -14.90
C ILE A 176 0.59 -12.31 -15.07
N GLY A 177 1.45 -12.73 -14.11
CA GLY A 177 2.88 -12.41 -14.11
C GLY A 177 3.19 -11.04 -13.48
N LEU A 178 2.23 -10.46 -12.77
CA LEU A 178 2.40 -9.22 -12.00
C LEU A 178 2.05 -9.52 -10.53
N GLY A 179 3.04 -9.54 -9.69
CA GLY A 179 2.92 -9.64 -8.24
C GLY A 179 3.51 -8.41 -7.58
N PHE A 180 2.99 -8.07 -6.40
CA PHE A 180 3.45 -6.90 -5.65
C PHE A 180 3.76 -7.27 -4.21
N SER A 181 4.79 -6.63 -3.66
CA SER A 181 5.20 -6.83 -2.27
C SER A 181 5.58 -5.49 -1.65
N ILE A 182 5.15 -5.28 -0.41
CA ILE A 182 5.51 -4.12 0.39
C ILE A 182 6.98 -4.26 0.81
N PRO A 183 7.84 -3.24 0.59
CA PRO A 183 9.25 -3.30 0.97
C PRO A 183 9.44 -3.61 2.46
N ILE A 184 10.39 -4.52 2.79
CA ILE A 184 10.56 -4.98 4.17
C ILE A 184 11.03 -3.87 5.11
N ASN A 185 11.83 -2.90 4.64
CA ASN A 185 12.28 -1.79 5.48
C ASN A 185 11.10 -0.93 5.95
N GLN A 186 10.17 -0.61 5.05
CA GLN A 186 8.93 0.09 5.37
C GLN A 186 8.05 -0.75 6.33
N ALA A 187 7.83 -2.02 6.01
CA ALA A 187 7.02 -2.91 6.84
C ALA A 187 7.60 -3.05 8.25
N LYS A 188 8.92 -3.14 8.38
CA LYS A 188 9.62 -3.21 9.67
C LYS A 188 9.42 -1.93 10.49
N ARG A 189 9.62 -0.75 9.89
CA ARG A 189 9.43 0.53 10.57
C ARG A 189 8.01 0.63 11.15
N ILE A 190 7.00 0.37 10.30
CA ILE A 190 5.59 0.42 10.71
C ILE A 190 5.32 -0.62 11.83
N ALA A 191 5.82 -1.85 11.69
CA ALA A 191 5.65 -2.87 12.71
C ALA A 191 6.29 -2.49 14.05
N ASP A 192 7.48 -1.91 14.04
CA ASP A 192 8.15 -1.43 15.25
C ASP A 192 7.32 -0.33 15.96
N GLU A 193 6.73 0.60 15.21
CA GLU A 193 5.84 1.64 15.74
C GLU A 193 4.55 1.04 16.34
N LEU A 194 3.91 0.10 15.62
CA LEU A 194 2.71 -0.60 16.09
C LEU A 194 2.98 -1.42 17.37
N ILE A 195 4.14 -2.05 17.48
CA ILE A 195 4.54 -2.79 18.68
C ILE A 195 4.79 -1.84 19.86
N ALA A 196 5.40 -0.69 19.61
CA ALA A 196 5.78 0.27 20.64
C ALA A 196 4.59 1.06 21.18
N SER A 197 3.66 1.48 20.32
CA SER A 197 2.59 2.43 20.67
C SER A 197 1.18 1.98 20.29
N GLY A 198 1.03 0.93 19.49
CA GLY A 198 -0.24 0.53 18.89
C GLY A 198 -0.64 1.38 17.67
N HIS A 199 0.14 2.38 17.32
CA HIS A 199 -0.15 3.31 16.23
C HIS A 199 1.08 3.52 15.36
N ALA A 200 0.87 3.64 14.05
CA ALA A 200 1.91 4.01 13.11
C ALA A 200 1.84 5.50 12.74
N THR A 201 2.92 6.02 12.20
CA THR A 201 3.00 7.38 11.66
C THR A 201 3.31 7.35 10.17
N GLN A 202 2.85 8.38 9.46
CA GLN A 202 3.07 8.55 8.03
C GLN A 202 3.74 9.86 7.72
N ALA A 203 4.55 9.87 6.66
CA ALA A 203 5.14 11.07 6.14
C ALA A 203 4.09 11.93 5.44
N GLN A 204 4.20 13.24 5.61
CA GLN A 204 3.27 14.19 5.01
C GLN A 204 4.01 15.31 4.30
N LEU A 205 3.69 15.53 3.03
CA LEU A 205 4.16 16.66 2.24
C LEU A 205 3.21 17.89 2.38
N GLY A 206 1.92 17.65 2.49
CA GLY A 206 0.91 18.70 2.67
C GLY A 206 0.52 19.37 1.37
N VAL A 207 0.23 18.59 0.33
CA VAL A 207 -0.19 19.05 -1.00
C VAL A 207 -1.38 18.26 -1.50
N SER A 208 -2.16 18.86 -2.41
CA SER A 208 -3.05 18.12 -3.32
C SER A 208 -2.41 18.09 -4.68
N VAL A 209 -2.47 16.95 -5.35
CA VAL A 209 -1.77 16.70 -6.61
C VAL A 209 -2.71 16.22 -7.70
N ARG A 210 -2.29 16.36 -8.94
CA ARG A 210 -2.88 15.75 -10.13
C ARG A 210 -1.79 15.37 -11.13
N ASP A 211 -2.13 14.55 -12.09
CA ASP A 211 -1.22 14.20 -13.17
C ASP A 211 -0.81 15.42 -13.99
N SER A 212 0.45 15.46 -14.39
CA SER A 212 1.01 16.45 -15.29
C SER A 212 1.40 15.80 -16.61
N GLN A 213 1.26 16.56 -17.70
CA GLN A 213 1.70 16.15 -19.03
C GLN A 213 3.04 16.83 -19.36
N PRO A 214 4.04 16.14 -19.95
CA PRO A 214 4.01 14.72 -20.34
C PRO A 214 4.21 13.75 -19.20
N ASN A 215 4.84 14.14 -18.06
CA ASN A 215 5.08 13.31 -16.88
C ASN A 215 5.19 14.17 -15.62
N GLY A 216 4.93 13.59 -14.45
CA GLY A 216 5.08 14.21 -13.16
C GLY A 216 3.78 14.42 -12.40
N ALA A 217 3.89 14.92 -11.20
CA ALA A 217 2.77 15.30 -10.33
C ALA A 217 2.70 16.81 -10.18
N GLN A 218 1.63 17.43 -10.68
CA GLN A 218 1.41 18.87 -10.52
C GLN A 218 0.75 19.14 -9.15
N LEU A 219 1.32 20.10 -8.41
CA LEU A 219 0.76 20.59 -7.17
C LEU A 219 -0.46 21.46 -7.49
N VAL A 220 -1.64 21.02 -7.08
CA VAL A 220 -2.91 21.77 -7.23
C VAL A 220 -3.05 22.77 -6.10
N SER A 221 -2.71 22.36 -4.89
CA SER A 221 -2.70 23.22 -3.70
C SER A 221 -1.58 22.83 -2.76
N VAL A 222 -1.12 23.79 -1.98
CA VAL A 222 -0.09 23.63 -0.94
C VAL A 222 -0.67 24.11 0.36
N ALA A 223 -0.77 23.22 1.34
CA ALA A 223 -1.35 23.55 2.65
C ALA A 223 -0.38 24.44 3.46
N PRO A 224 -0.86 25.58 3.96
CA PRO A 224 -0.01 26.51 4.72
C PRO A 224 0.58 25.85 5.98
N GLY A 225 1.86 26.14 6.25
CA GLY A 225 2.56 25.66 7.44
C GLY A 225 3.00 24.20 7.42
N LEU A 226 2.66 23.41 6.38
CA LEU A 226 3.12 22.04 6.20
C LEU A 226 4.46 22.00 5.42
N ALA A 227 4.99 20.82 5.22
CA ALA A 227 6.33 20.57 4.69
C ALA A 227 6.58 21.27 3.34
N ALA A 228 5.67 21.11 2.39
CA ALA A 228 5.78 21.74 1.06
C ALA A 228 5.81 23.27 1.13
N ALA A 229 4.93 23.89 1.94
CA ALA A 229 4.89 25.34 2.10
C ALA A 229 6.18 25.87 2.77
N LYS A 230 6.70 25.17 3.77
CA LYS A 230 7.97 25.52 4.44
C LYS A 230 9.16 25.43 3.48
N ALA A 231 9.12 24.51 2.53
CA ALA A 231 10.14 24.34 1.50
C ALA A 231 10.01 25.35 0.33
N GLY A 232 8.96 26.18 0.33
CA GLY A 232 8.74 27.19 -0.71
C GLY A 232 8.04 26.67 -1.97
N LEU A 233 7.49 25.46 -1.96
CA LEU A 233 6.72 24.93 -3.06
C LEU A 233 5.40 25.68 -3.23
N GLN A 234 4.92 25.79 -4.46
CA GLN A 234 3.72 26.55 -4.82
C GLN A 234 2.76 25.73 -5.67
N ALA A 235 1.49 26.12 -5.67
CA ALA A 235 0.51 25.57 -6.61
C ALA A 235 0.96 25.87 -8.06
N GLY A 236 0.88 24.87 -8.92
CA GLY A 236 1.38 24.92 -10.29
C GLY A 236 2.76 24.30 -10.50
N ASP A 237 3.55 24.09 -9.44
CA ASP A 237 4.81 23.36 -9.53
C ASP A 237 4.56 21.92 -9.96
N VAL A 238 5.49 21.34 -10.74
CA VAL A 238 5.45 19.96 -11.19
C VAL A 238 6.63 19.20 -10.57
N VAL A 239 6.34 18.19 -9.77
CA VAL A 239 7.35 17.29 -9.19
C VAL A 239 7.61 16.15 -10.15
N THR A 240 8.86 15.94 -10.53
CA THR A 240 9.30 14.90 -11.47
C THR A 240 10.20 13.85 -10.85
N LYS A 241 10.77 14.12 -9.65
CA LYS A 241 11.53 13.13 -8.87
C LYS A 241 11.40 13.37 -7.37
N VAL A 242 11.51 12.28 -6.61
CA VAL A 242 11.74 12.27 -5.16
C VAL A 242 13.05 11.52 -4.94
N GLY A 243 14.12 12.23 -4.56
CA GLY A 243 15.46 11.67 -4.54
C GLY A 243 15.91 11.19 -5.93
N SER A 244 16.19 9.90 -6.05
CA SER A 244 16.51 9.23 -7.32
C SER A 244 15.29 8.65 -8.02
N GLN A 245 14.16 8.50 -7.33
CA GLN A 245 12.92 7.91 -7.85
C GLN A 245 12.23 8.85 -8.82
N LEU A 246 11.87 8.36 -10.01
CA LEU A 246 11.08 9.11 -10.99
C LEU A 246 9.61 9.18 -10.53
N VAL A 247 9.00 10.32 -10.73
CA VAL A 247 7.57 10.58 -10.53
C VAL A 247 6.93 10.71 -11.92
N GLU A 248 6.18 9.69 -12.33
CA GLU A 248 5.52 9.67 -13.63
C GLU A 248 4.14 10.32 -13.60
N ASN A 249 3.45 10.25 -12.45
CA ASN A 249 2.08 10.74 -12.22
C ASN A 249 1.87 11.13 -10.75
N SER A 250 0.66 11.54 -10.39
CA SER A 250 0.27 11.90 -9.01
C SER A 250 0.47 10.75 -8.03
N ASP A 251 0.11 9.52 -8.43
CA ASP A 251 0.22 8.34 -7.56
C ASP A 251 1.67 8.00 -7.25
N GLY A 252 2.57 8.19 -8.23
CA GLY A 252 4.02 8.05 -8.02
C GLY A 252 4.57 8.99 -6.96
N LEU A 253 4.09 10.24 -6.91
CA LEU A 253 4.46 11.16 -5.84
C LEU A 253 3.88 10.74 -4.48
N VAL A 254 2.60 10.38 -4.45
CA VAL A 254 1.94 9.93 -3.21
C VAL A 254 2.64 8.69 -2.65
N ALA A 255 2.91 7.69 -3.49
CA ALA A 255 3.63 6.47 -3.09
C ALA A 255 5.02 6.79 -2.52
N ALA A 256 5.80 7.62 -3.23
CA ALA A 256 7.15 7.99 -2.80
C ALA A 256 7.17 8.75 -1.47
N ILE A 257 6.18 9.59 -1.20
CA ILE A 257 6.06 10.26 0.10
C ILE A 257 5.60 9.30 1.19
N ASN A 258 4.62 8.42 0.92
CA ASN A 258 4.10 7.45 1.88
C ASN A 258 5.15 6.40 2.28
N SER A 259 6.10 6.08 1.39
CA SER A 259 7.20 5.15 1.69
C SER A 259 8.34 5.78 2.48
N ALA A 260 8.46 7.11 2.45
CA ALA A 260 9.51 7.83 3.17
C ALA A 260 9.28 7.78 4.68
N ASP A 261 10.37 7.93 5.44
CA ASP A 261 10.28 8.02 6.90
C ASP A 261 9.67 9.35 7.33
N PRO A 262 8.70 9.35 8.26
CA PRO A 262 8.16 10.58 8.84
C PRO A 262 9.26 11.47 9.43
N GLY A 263 9.24 12.75 9.10
CA GLY A 263 10.26 13.71 9.56
C GLY A 263 11.59 13.66 8.80
N SER A 264 11.76 12.76 7.84
CA SER A 264 12.99 12.67 7.04
C SER A 264 13.13 13.82 6.05
N ASN A 265 14.37 14.02 5.59
CA ASN A 265 14.67 14.99 4.54
C ASN A 265 14.69 14.30 3.18
N VAL A 266 13.86 14.77 2.26
CA VAL A 266 13.81 14.32 0.87
C VAL A 266 14.18 15.47 -0.06
N THR A 267 14.76 15.16 -1.22
CA THR A 267 15.04 16.16 -2.25
C THR A 267 14.06 15.97 -3.40
N LEU A 268 13.22 16.95 -3.67
CA LEU A 268 12.32 16.96 -4.81
C LEU A 268 12.97 17.63 -6.01
N THR A 269 12.82 17.06 -7.21
CA THR A 269 13.11 17.75 -8.46
C THR A 269 11.82 18.35 -8.96
N VAL A 270 11.79 19.66 -9.10
CA VAL A 270 10.59 20.46 -9.36
C VAL A 270 10.79 21.35 -10.59
N THR A 271 9.76 21.51 -11.39
CA THR A 271 9.68 22.48 -12.49
C THR A 271 8.56 23.47 -12.19
N SER A 272 8.87 24.76 -12.11
CA SER A 272 7.92 25.85 -11.87
C SER A 272 7.61 26.55 -13.20
N GLY A 273 6.37 26.45 -13.69
CA GLY A 273 5.93 27.05 -14.97
C GLY A 273 6.79 26.57 -16.14
N ALA A 274 7.34 27.51 -16.93
CA ALA A 274 8.23 27.22 -18.05
C ALA A 274 9.74 27.23 -17.65
N GLY A 275 10.02 27.19 -16.34
CA GLY A 275 11.38 27.23 -15.82
C GLY A 275 12.16 25.93 -16.03
N ALA A 276 13.48 25.96 -15.78
CA ALA A 276 14.29 24.75 -15.76
C ALA A 276 14.02 23.94 -14.48
N PRO A 277 14.15 22.59 -14.52
CA PRO A 277 14.08 21.78 -13.34
C PRO A 277 15.14 22.19 -12.30
N HIS A 278 14.73 22.26 -11.05
CA HIS A 278 15.61 22.56 -9.91
C HIS A 278 15.28 21.65 -8.74
N THR A 279 16.20 21.55 -7.78
CA THR A 279 16.03 20.69 -6.60
C THR A 279 15.61 21.50 -5.39
N VAL A 280 14.65 20.97 -4.65
CA VAL A 280 14.11 21.57 -3.41
C VAL A 280 14.25 20.54 -2.28
N PRO A 281 15.05 20.82 -1.26
CA PRO A 281 15.10 19.99 -0.06
C PRO A 281 13.84 20.23 0.79
N VAL A 282 13.21 19.14 1.22
CA VAL A 282 11.97 19.18 2.00
C VAL A 282 12.11 18.28 3.22
N THR A 283 11.86 18.81 4.40
CA THR A 283 11.67 17.99 5.60
C THR A 283 10.20 17.60 5.70
N LEU A 284 9.91 16.29 5.56
CA LEU A 284 8.55 15.79 5.62
C LEU A 284 7.93 15.98 7.00
N GLY A 285 6.62 16.18 7.04
CA GLY A 285 5.85 16.15 8.28
C GLY A 285 5.62 14.71 8.75
N SER A 286 5.06 14.57 9.95
CA SER A 286 4.59 13.30 10.51
C SER A 286 3.14 13.46 10.95
N VAL A 287 2.30 12.53 10.54
CA VAL A 287 0.89 12.45 10.96
C VAL A 287 0.59 11.02 11.42
N PRO A 288 -0.34 10.83 12.36
CA PRO A 288 -0.80 9.48 12.70
C PRO A 288 -1.38 8.79 11.47
N ALA A 289 -1.05 7.51 11.28
CA ALA A 289 -1.70 6.65 10.32
C ALA A 289 -3.15 6.37 10.80
N SER A 290 -4.12 6.36 9.89
CA SER A 290 -5.53 6.17 10.17
C SER A 290 -5.96 4.71 10.04
#